data_0303f708bec6ecd71dfaadc5f0791ace
#
_entry.id   0303f708bec6ecd71dfaadc5f0791ace
#
_cell.length_a   1.000
_cell.length_b   1.000
_cell.length_c   1.000
_cell.angle_alpha   90.00
_cell.angle_beta   90.00
_cell.angle_gamma   90.00
#
_symmetry.space_group_name_H-M   'P 1'
#
loop_
_entity.id
_entity.type
_entity.pdbx_description
1 polymer ?
#
loop_
_entity_poly.entity_id
_entity_poly.type
_entity_poly.pdbx_seq_one_letter_code
_entity_poly.pdbx_strand_id
1 'polypeptide(L)'
;MASTKIESILLERNMSQGDLMRLIQQRSGFRIGRDRISKICTGRLKNYTMETAVMIAEALEVSIDDISELKDIKKSNRVVENE
;
A
#
# COMPACT_ATOMS: atom_id res chain seq x y z
N MET A 1 -15.21 4.48 -8.60
CA MET A 1 -14.52 5.42 -7.72
C MET A 1 -13.59 4.69 -6.76
N ALA A 2 -12.38 5.17 -6.64
CA ALA A 2 -11.39 4.47 -5.81
C ALA A 2 -11.62 4.75 -4.32
N SER A 3 -11.44 3.71 -3.50
CA SER A 3 -11.56 3.84 -2.06
C SER A 3 -10.27 4.31 -1.40
N THR A 4 -9.14 4.06 -2.04
CA THR A 4 -7.84 4.41 -1.48
C THR A 4 -6.94 4.95 -2.57
N LYS A 5 -5.84 5.55 -2.16
CA LYS A 5 -4.86 6.03 -3.13
C LYS A 5 -4.26 4.88 -3.92
N ILE A 6 -4.07 3.74 -3.27
CA ILE A 6 -3.54 2.56 -3.95
C ILE A 6 -4.49 2.15 -5.07
N GLU A 7 -5.77 2.06 -4.75
CA GLU A 7 -6.74 1.66 -5.75
C GLU A 7 -6.82 2.68 -6.88
N SER A 8 -6.68 3.95 -6.55
CA SER A 8 -6.68 5.00 -7.56
C SER A 8 -5.53 4.80 -8.56
N ILE A 9 -4.35 4.46 -8.03
CA ILE A 9 -3.20 4.21 -8.89
C ILE A 9 -3.44 3.00 -9.78
N LEU A 10 -4.01 1.95 -9.21
CA LEU A 10 -4.29 0.75 -9.99
C LEU A 10 -5.25 1.06 -11.13
N LEU A 11 -6.29 1.84 -10.84
CA LEU A 11 -7.25 2.21 -11.87
C LEU A 11 -6.60 3.03 -12.96
N GLU A 12 -5.75 3.98 -12.58
CA GLU A 12 -5.05 4.79 -13.57
C GLU A 12 -4.19 3.96 -14.49
N ARG A 13 -3.61 2.90 -13.96
CA ARG A 13 -2.70 2.07 -14.72
C ARG A 13 -3.37 0.85 -15.31
N ASN A 14 -4.67 0.74 -15.15
CA ASN A 14 -5.41 -0.37 -15.70
C ASN A 14 -4.92 -1.70 -15.11
N MET A 15 -4.59 -1.69 -13.82
CA MET A 15 -4.08 -2.85 -13.13
C MET A 15 -5.10 -3.43 -12.18
N SER A 16 -5.10 -4.75 -12.05
CA SER A 16 -5.94 -5.42 -11.08
C SER A 16 -5.17 -5.62 -9.78
N GLN A 17 -5.89 -6.04 -8.74
CA GLN A 17 -5.23 -6.39 -7.49
C GLN A 17 -4.30 -7.58 -7.68
N GLY A 18 -4.67 -8.51 -8.55
CA GLY A 18 -3.80 -9.63 -8.86
C GLY A 18 -2.51 -9.19 -9.51
N ASP A 19 -2.60 -8.17 -10.36
CA ASP A 19 -1.40 -7.63 -10.98
C ASP A 19 -0.47 -7.04 -9.94
N LEU A 20 -1.04 -6.35 -8.96
CA LEU A 20 -0.23 -5.78 -7.89
C LEU A 20 0.45 -6.87 -7.09
N MET A 21 -0.28 -7.93 -6.76
CA MET A 21 0.30 -9.06 -6.03
C MET A 21 1.50 -9.63 -6.78
N ARG A 22 1.34 -9.78 -8.07
CA ARG A 22 2.40 -10.33 -8.91
C ARG A 22 3.63 -9.43 -8.92
N LEU A 23 3.40 -8.13 -9.01
CA LEU A 23 4.51 -7.18 -8.99
C LEU A 23 5.25 -7.22 -7.66
N ILE A 24 4.51 -7.28 -6.57
CA ILE A 24 5.14 -7.35 -5.26
C ILE A 24 6.02 -8.57 -5.17
N GLN A 25 5.52 -9.70 -5.63
CA GLN A 25 6.29 -10.94 -5.59
C GLN A 25 7.54 -10.85 -6.46
N GLN A 26 7.40 -10.26 -7.63
CA GLN A 26 8.54 -10.14 -8.54
C GLN A 26 9.64 -9.25 -8.01
N ARG A 27 9.25 -8.17 -7.36
CA ARG A 27 10.23 -7.19 -6.93
C ARG A 27 10.81 -7.49 -5.56
N SER A 28 9.99 -7.98 -4.64
CA SER A 28 10.46 -8.20 -3.27
C SER A 28 10.58 -9.67 -2.92
N GLY A 29 10.05 -10.54 -3.75
CA GLY A 29 10.04 -11.96 -3.44
C GLY A 29 9.02 -12.33 -2.38
N PHE A 30 8.25 -11.39 -1.92
CA PHE A 30 7.28 -11.62 -0.88
C PHE A 30 5.90 -11.93 -1.46
N ARG A 31 5.27 -12.95 -0.94
CA ARG A 31 3.95 -13.33 -1.42
C ARG A 31 2.88 -12.87 -0.43
N ILE A 32 2.18 -11.83 -0.83
CA ILE A 32 1.12 -11.30 0.01
C ILE A 32 -0.20 -11.94 -0.40
N GLY A 33 -1.04 -12.25 0.59
CA GLY A 33 -2.29 -12.93 0.31
C GLY A 33 -3.30 -12.06 -0.41
N ARG A 34 -4.14 -12.69 -1.22
CA ARG A 34 -5.14 -11.97 -1.98
C ARG A 34 -6.12 -11.23 -1.06
N ASP A 35 -6.52 -11.87 0.01
CA ASP A 35 -7.46 -11.27 0.94
C ASP A 35 -6.86 -10.03 1.57
N ARG A 36 -5.59 -10.10 1.92
CA ARG A 36 -4.91 -8.97 2.51
C ARG A 36 -4.78 -7.80 1.52
N ILE A 37 -4.42 -8.11 0.29
CA ILE A 37 -4.32 -7.09 -0.74
C ILE A 37 -5.69 -6.44 -0.96
N SER A 38 -6.73 -7.24 -1.00
CA SER A 38 -8.07 -6.72 -1.19
C SER A 38 -8.46 -5.76 -0.06
N LYS A 39 -8.15 -6.13 1.17
CA LYS A 39 -8.47 -5.28 2.31
C LYS A 39 -7.69 -3.98 2.28
N ILE A 40 -6.43 -4.05 1.87
CA ILE A 40 -5.61 -2.85 1.77
C ILE A 40 -6.15 -1.93 0.68
N CYS A 41 -6.46 -2.49 -0.47
CA CYS A 41 -6.91 -1.67 -1.60
C CYS A 41 -8.28 -1.05 -1.36
N THR A 42 -9.14 -1.74 -0.62
CA THR A 42 -10.48 -1.22 -0.36
C THR A 42 -10.56 -0.35 0.89
N GLY A 43 -9.46 -0.23 1.62
CA GLY A 43 -9.42 0.60 2.79
C GLY A 43 -9.89 -0.06 4.07
N ARG A 44 -10.17 -1.36 4.01
CA ARG A 44 -10.59 -2.07 5.21
C ARG A 44 -9.45 -2.29 6.18
N LEU A 45 -8.25 -2.46 5.66
CA LEU A 45 -7.07 -2.63 6.47
C LEU A 45 -6.21 -1.39 6.29
N LYS A 46 -6.18 -0.54 7.30
CA LYS A 46 -5.42 0.70 7.22
C LYS A 46 -4.11 0.65 7.99
N ASN A 47 -3.99 -0.30 8.88
CA ASN A 47 -2.82 -0.38 9.76
C ASN A 47 -1.83 -1.44 9.32
N TYR A 48 -1.62 -1.53 8.02
CA TYR A 48 -0.59 -2.46 7.58
C TYR A 48 0.78 -1.89 7.90
N THR A 49 1.76 -2.77 7.99
CA THR A 49 3.08 -2.37 8.45
C THR A 49 3.80 -1.49 7.43
N MET A 50 4.80 -0.77 7.92
CA MET A 50 5.64 0.04 7.02
C MET A 50 6.31 -0.85 5.98
N GLU A 51 6.67 -2.05 6.38
CA GLU A 51 7.28 -3.01 5.47
C GLU A 51 6.35 -3.30 4.28
N THR A 52 5.08 -3.52 4.58
CA THR A 52 4.11 -3.76 3.53
C THR A 52 3.94 -2.53 2.65
N ALA A 53 3.91 -1.36 3.27
CA ALA A 53 3.78 -0.12 2.51
C ALA A 53 4.95 0.06 1.55
N VAL A 54 6.16 -0.24 2.03
CA VAL A 54 7.34 -0.12 1.18
C VAL A 54 7.25 -1.07 -0.01
N MET A 55 6.83 -2.30 0.24
CA MET A 55 6.71 -3.28 -0.83
C MET A 55 5.71 -2.82 -1.90
N ILE A 56 4.59 -2.27 -1.46
CA ILE A 56 3.58 -1.80 -2.41
C ILE A 56 4.10 -0.60 -3.18
N ALA A 57 4.72 0.34 -2.48
CA ALA A 57 5.24 1.53 -3.13
C ALA A 57 6.30 1.18 -4.16
N GLU A 58 7.19 0.26 -3.82
CA GLU A 58 8.22 -0.16 -4.75
C GLU A 58 7.63 -0.88 -5.95
N ALA A 59 6.64 -1.71 -5.72
CA ALA A 59 6.00 -2.42 -6.81
C ALA A 59 5.35 -1.46 -7.80
N LEU A 60 4.77 -0.39 -7.28
CA LEU A 60 4.12 0.60 -8.11
C LEU A 60 5.05 1.72 -8.56
N GLU A 61 6.29 1.71 -8.05
CA GLU A 61 7.29 2.72 -8.38
C GLU A 61 6.83 4.12 -8.01
N VAL A 62 6.26 4.23 -6.83
CA VAL A 62 5.82 5.51 -6.29
C VAL A 62 6.38 5.65 -4.88
N SER A 63 6.23 6.84 -4.31
CA SER A 63 6.69 7.05 -2.95
C SER A 63 5.64 6.53 -1.97
N ILE A 64 6.06 6.34 -0.73
CA ILE A 64 5.13 5.90 0.30
C ILE A 64 4.03 6.95 0.50
N ASP A 65 4.38 8.22 0.36
CA ASP A 65 3.39 9.29 0.49
C ASP A 65 2.30 9.17 -0.57
N ASP A 66 2.63 8.64 -1.73
CA ASP A 66 1.65 8.52 -2.80
C ASP A 66 0.59 7.47 -2.51
N ILE A 67 0.87 6.54 -1.63
CA ILE A 67 -0.09 5.49 -1.30
C ILE A 67 -0.65 5.62 0.11
N SER A 68 -0.06 6.46 0.93
CA SER A 68 -0.46 6.59 2.33
C SER A 68 -1.78 7.35 2.44
N GLU A 69 -2.73 6.74 3.14
CA GLU A 69 -3.99 7.38 3.47
C GLU A 69 -3.93 8.00 4.85
N LEU A 70 -2.82 7.77 5.55
CA LEU A 70 -2.82 7.97 6.98
C LEU A 70 -1.91 9.10 7.39
N LYS A 71 -2.39 10.31 7.20
CA LYS A 71 -1.67 11.46 7.70
C LYS A 71 -1.49 11.36 9.19
N ASP A 72 -2.46 10.76 9.85
CA ASP A 72 -2.41 10.60 11.29
C ASP A 72 -1.27 9.71 11.73
N ILE A 73 -0.94 8.73 10.91
CA ILE A 73 0.15 7.84 11.26
C ILE A 73 1.47 8.57 11.26
N LYS A 74 1.65 9.50 10.35
CA LYS A 74 2.86 10.30 10.35
C LYS A 74 3.00 11.07 11.63
N LYS A 75 1.91 11.64 12.09
CA LYS A 75 1.95 12.40 13.33
C LYS A 75 2.31 11.51 14.50
N SER A 76 1.72 10.33 14.51
CA SER A 76 2.01 9.39 15.59
C SER A 76 3.48 9.02 15.62
N ASN A 77 4.04 8.80 14.46
CA ASN A 77 5.45 8.43 14.40
C ASN A 77 6.35 9.50 14.92
N ARG A 78 6.01 10.72 14.60
CA ARG A 78 6.84 11.83 15.09
C ARG A 78 6.76 11.99 16.58
N VAL A 79 5.57 11.78 17.10
CA VAL A 79 5.38 11.88 18.54
C VAL A 79 6.20 10.83 19.25
N VAL A 80 6.17 9.68 18.72
CA VAL A 80 6.87 8.59 19.35
C VAL A 80 8.38 8.82 19.40
N GLU A 81 8.78 9.52 18.53
CA GLU A 81 10.15 9.76 18.50
C GLU A 81 10.55 10.65 19.51
N ASN A 82 9.68 10.42 19.76
CA ASN A 82 9.89 10.67 20.08
C ASN A 82 10.00 10.58 20.30
N GLU A 83 9.87 10.78 20.56
CA GLU A 83 9.93 10.77 20.45
C GLU A 83 9.96 10.72 20.40
#